data_b65a184fe298bfe300b7acfa852b86a9
#
_entry.id   b65a184fe298bfe300b7acfa852b86a9
#
_cell.length_a   1.000
_cell.length_b   1.000
_cell.length_c   1.000
_cell.angle_alpha   90.00
_cell.angle_beta   90.00
_cell.angle_gamma   90.00
#
_symmetry.space_group_name_H-M   'P 1'
#
loop_
_entity.id
_entity.type
_entity.pdbx_description
1 polymer ?
#
loop_
_entity_poly.entity_id
_entity_poly.type
_entity_poly.pdbx_seq_one_letter_code
_entity_poly.pdbx_strand_id
1 'polypeptide(L)'
;MHVFFCLGMSSVGVKEAEFYKVTYELTMHFATTLSKLNPEMTFCYVSGRGTNESGKQMWQRVKGKTENDLMKLPFKQVYNFRPGVIKPTKGLKNILPLYKWMGWLLPIINTIAPQSVVTLEQIGDAMINATIKGYEKKILEVKDIIELSKR
;
A
#
# COMPACT_ATOMS: atom_id res chain seq x y z
N MET A 1 -12.22 -7.07 -14.13
CA MET A 1 -12.15 -7.55 -12.73
C MET A 1 -11.00 -6.85 -12.03
N HIS A 2 -11.11 -6.59 -10.70
CA HIS A 2 -10.11 -5.85 -9.93
C HIS A 2 -9.79 -6.58 -8.63
N VAL A 3 -8.54 -6.50 -8.19
CA VAL A 3 -8.08 -7.04 -6.89
C VAL A 3 -7.48 -5.91 -6.07
N PHE A 4 -7.96 -5.77 -4.85
CA PHE A 4 -7.41 -4.88 -3.82
C PHE A 4 -6.67 -5.72 -2.79
N PHE A 5 -5.37 -5.88 -2.98
CA PHE A 5 -4.53 -6.67 -2.10
C PHE A 5 -4.00 -5.81 -0.94
N CYS A 6 -4.70 -5.89 0.18
CA CYS A 6 -4.42 -5.12 1.39
C CYS A 6 -3.82 -5.98 2.52
N LEU A 7 -3.45 -7.24 2.21
CA LEU A 7 -2.80 -8.12 3.17
C LEU A 7 -1.37 -7.65 3.44
N GLY A 8 -0.99 -7.69 4.71
CA GLY A 8 0.35 -7.32 5.13
C GLY A 8 0.50 -7.44 6.65
N MET A 9 1.73 -7.34 7.10
CA MET A 9 2.05 -7.34 8.52
C MET A 9 2.95 -6.17 8.88
N SER A 10 3.00 -5.83 10.17
CA SER A 10 3.97 -4.85 10.69
C SER A 10 5.37 -5.44 10.64
N SER A 11 6.35 -4.63 10.25
CA SER A 11 7.77 -5.01 10.31
C SER A 11 8.39 -4.83 11.71
N VAL A 12 7.65 -4.24 12.64
CA VAL A 12 8.16 -3.92 13.99
C VAL A 12 8.24 -5.20 14.81
N GLY A 13 9.46 -5.53 15.27
CA GLY A 13 9.71 -6.71 16.09
C GLY A 13 9.70 -8.06 15.35
N VAL A 14 9.65 -8.05 14.02
CA VAL A 14 9.59 -9.25 13.18
C VAL A 14 10.92 -9.47 12.46
N LYS A 15 11.34 -10.73 12.33
CA LYS A 15 12.52 -11.12 11.57
C LYS A 15 12.29 -10.95 10.06
N GLU A 16 13.36 -10.61 9.32
CA GLU A 16 13.26 -10.40 7.86
C GLU A 16 12.68 -11.61 7.11
N ALA A 17 13.05 -12.83 7.47
CA ALA A 17 12.54 -14.04 6.83
C ALA A 17 11.02 -14.20 6.99
N GLU A 18 10.48 -13.90 8.17
CA GLU A 18 9.05 -13.97 8.44
C GLU A 18 8.29 -12.86 7.69
N PHE A 19 8.84 -11.64 7.73
CA PHE A 19 8.28 -10.52 6.98
C PHE A 19 8.29 -10.77 5.48
N TYR A 20 9.36 -11.35 4.96
CA TYR A 20 9.50 -11.73 3.55
C TYR A 20 8.46 -12.76 3.14
N LYS A 21 8.26 -13.80 3.94
CA LYS A 21 7.26 -14.84 3.68
C LYS A 21 5.85 -14.28 3.52
N VAL A 22 5.43 -13.39 4.43
CA VAL A 22 4.07 -12.82 4.40
C VAL A 22 3.95 -11.70 3.36
N THR A 23 4.96 -10.82 3.25
CA THR A 23 4.87 -9.63 2.41
C THR A 23 5.20 -9.93 0.94
N TYR A 24 6.20 -10.79 0.68
CA TYR A 24 6.62 -11.11 -0.67
C TYR A 24 6.05 -12.44 -1.17
N GLU A 25 6.37 -13.56 -0.52
CA GLU A 25 6.02 -14.89 -1.06
C GLU A 25 4.51 -15.08 -1.18
N LEU A 26 3.75 -14.75 -0.14
CA LEU A 26 2.29 -14.85 -0.16
C LEU A 26 1.68 -13.94 -1.25
N THR A 27 2.14 -12.68 -1.33
CA THR A 27 1.66 -11.71 -2.34
C THR A 27 1.95 -12.20 -3.74
N MET A 28 3.17 -12.66 -4.00
CA MET A 28 3.58 -13.15 -5.31
C MET A 28 2.88 -14.45 -5.71
N HIS A 29 2.68 -15.37 -4.75
CA HIS A 29 1.90 -16.59 -4.99
C HIS A 29 0.48 -16.25 -5.45
N PHE A 30 -0.18 -15.34 -4.73
CA PHE A 30 -1.55 -14.90 -5.05
C PHE A 30 -1.60 -14.19 -6.41
N ALA A 31 -0.71 -13.21 -6.61
CA ALA A 31 -0.67 -12.41 -7.82
C ALA A 31 -0.31 -13.25 -9.05
N THR A 32 0.65 -14.16 -8.95
CA THR A 32 1.02 -15.06 -10.05
C THR A 32 -0.13 -15.98 -10.45
N THR A 33 -0.84 -16.53 -9.49
CA THR A 33 -2.02 -17.37 -9.75
C THR A 33 -3.11 -16.58 -10.47
N LEU A 34 -3.45 -15.40 -9.95
CA LEU A 34 -4.51 -14.56 -10.53
C LEU A 34 -4.15 -14.03 -11.92
N SER A 35 -2.91 -13.65 -12.16
CA SER A 35 -2.47 -13.13 -13.46
C SER A 35 -2.56 -14.18 -14.57
N LYS A 36 -2.37 -15.47 -14.24
CA LYS A 36 -2.56 -16.60 -15.17
C LYS A 36 -4.04 -16.87 -15.46
N LEU A 37 -4.89 -16.74 -14.44
CA LEU A 37 -6.32 -16.99 -14.57
C LEU A 37 -7.06 -15.86 -15.31
N ASN A 38 -6.62 -14.62 -15.12
CA ASN A 38 -7.25 -13.46 -15.73
C ASN A 38 -6.25 -12.30 -15.94
N PRO A 39 -5.55 -12.27 -17.09
CA PRO A 39 -4.60 -11.21 -17.41
C PRO A 39 -5.26 -9.83 -17.60
N GLU A 40 -6.56 -9.77 -17.90
CA GLU A 40 -7.32 -8.51 -18.01
C GLU A 40 -7.62 -7.85 -16.66
N MET A 41 -7.11 -8.42 -15.58
CA MET A 41 -7.32 -7.92 -14.21
C MET A 41 -6.41 -6.73 -13.91
N THR A 42 -6.94 -5.78 -13.12
CA THR A 42 -6.15 -4.75 -12.46
C THR A 42 -5.82 -5.20 -11.04
N PHE A 43 -4.53 -5.13 -10.66
CA PHE A 43 -4.03 -5.51 -9.35
C PHE A 43 -3.56 -4.27 -8.58
N CYS A 44 -4.20 -3.98 -7.45
CA CYS A 44 -3.82 -2.90 -6.54
C CYS A 44 -3.15 -3.47 -5.30
N TYR A 45 -1.91 -3.03 -5.02
CA TYR A 45 -1.12 -3.47 -3.87
C TYR A 45 -0.89 -2.31 -2.88
N VAL A 46 -1.12 -2.56 -1.59
CA VAL A 46 -0.81 -1.59 -0.53
C VAL A 46 0.61 -1.80 -0.05
N SER A 47 1.49 -0.91 -0.49
CA SER A 47 2.88 -0.85 -0.09
C SER A 47 3.10 0.10 1.09
N GLY A 48 4.01 1.06 0.98
CA GLY A 48 4.26 2.09 1.99
C GLY A 48 5.20 3.17 1.50
N ARG A 49 5.04 4.37 2.03
CA ARG A 49 5.94 5.49 1.72
C ARG A 49 7.39 5.16 2.07
N GLY A 50 8.30 5.45 1.16
CA GLY A 50 9.73 5.18 1.34
C GLY A 50 10.15 3.76 0.95
N THR A 51 9.25 2.97 0.34
CA THR A 51 9.58 1.68 -0.26
C THR A 51 10.69 1.82 -1.30
N ASN A 52 11.73 1.00 -1.19
CA ASN A 52 12.87 0.99 -2.10
C ASN A 52 13.59 -0.36 -1.98
N GLU A 53 13.76 -1.10 -3.07
CA GLU A 53 14.43 -2.41 -3.08
C GLU A 53 15.90 -2.33 -2.63
N SER A 54 16.57 -1.19 -2.86
CA SER A 54 17.93 -0.91 -2.38
C SER A 54 17.95 -0.17 -1.04
N GLY A 55 16.83 -0.14 -0.32
CA GLY A 55 16.69 0.60 0.92
C GLY A 55 17.49 0.01 2.09
N LYS A 56 17.83 0.84 3.06
CA LYS A 56 18.58 0.41 4.25
C LYS A 56 17.75 -0.46 5.19
N GLN A 57 16.46 -0.19 5.30
CA GLN A 57 15.54 -0.94 6.16
C GLN A 57 15.03 -2.20 5.46
N MET A 58 14.88 -3.30 6.22
CA MET A 58 14.43 -4.57 5.65
C MET A 58 13.05 -4.45 4.99
N TRP A 59 12.11 -3.73 5.61
CA TRP A 59 10.78 -3.54 5.06
C TRP A 59 10.77 -2.77 3.72
N GLN A 60 11.71 -1.82 3.56
CA GLN A 60 11.86 -1.08 2.30
C GLN A 60 12.27 -2.02 1.18
N ARG A 61 13.26 -2.90 1.45
CA ARG A 61 13.77 -3.84 0.46
C ARG A 61 12.72 -4.87 0.06
N VAL A 62 12.07 -5.49 1.04
CA VAL A 62 11.07 -6.54 0.78
C VAL A 62 9.87 -5.97 0.02
N LYS A 63 9.33 -4.83 0.45
CA LYS A 63 8.22 -4.18 -0.27
C LYS A 63 8.64 -3.69 -1.65
N GLY A 64 9.86 -3.14 -1.79
CA GLY A 64 10.39 -2.70 -3.08
C GLY A 64 10.51 -3.84 -4.09
N LYS A 65 11.05 -4.97 -3.64
CA LYS A 65 11.09 -6.19 -4.44
C LYS A 65 9.68 -6.66 -4.82
N THR A 66 8.74 -6.62 -3.88
CA THR A 66 7.34 -7.00 -4.15
C THR A 66 6.72 -6.12 -5.23
N GLU A 67 6.85 -4.79 -5.13
CA GLU A 67 6.35 -3.87 -6.15
C GLU A 67 6.95 -4.13 -7.53
N ASN A 68 8.28 -4.28 -7.59
CA ASN A 68 8.99 -4.49 -8.85
C ASN A 68 8.60 -5.82 -9.52
N ASP A 69 8.43 -6.88 -8.75
CA ASP A 69 8.05 -8.17 -9.32
C ASP A 69 6.56 -8.25 -9.67
N LEU A 70 5.68 -7.57 -8.93
CA LEU A 70 4.28 -7.41 -9.32
C LEU A 70 4.12 -6.70 -10.67
N MET A 71 4.92 -5.67 -10.93
CA MET A 71 4.88 -4.92 -12.19
C MET A 71 5.35 -5.73 -13.42
N LYS A 72 6.04 -6.87 -13.21
CA LYS A 72 6.46 -7.79 -14.27
C LYS A 72 5.39 -8.83 -14.62
N LEU A 73 4.37 -9.00 -13.78
CA LEU A 73 3.30 -9.96 -14.03
C LEU A 73 2.37 -9.47 -15.14
N PRO A 74 1.79 -10.38 -15.94
CA PRO A 74 0.96 -10.05 -17.10
C PRO A 74 -0.46 -9.61 -16.69
N PHE A 75 -0.58 -8.67 -15.77
CA PHE A 75 -1.83 -7.99 -15.50
C PHE A 75 -2.06 -6.85 -16.48
N LYS A 76 -3.32 -6.53 -16.76
CA LYS A 76 -3.69 -5.34 -17.54
C LYS A 76 -3.10 -4.07 -16.91
N GLN A 77 -3.20 -3.95 -15.57
CA GLN A 77 -2.65 -2.85 -14.79
C GLN A 77 -2.21 -3.35 -13.41
N VAL A 78 -1.09 -2.81 -12.93
CA VAL A 78 -0.64 -2.95 -11.54
C VAL A 78 -0.48 -1.56 -10.95
N TYR A 79 -1.08 -1.31 -9.80
CA TYR A 79 -0.95 -0.07 -9.04
C TYR A 79 -0.41 -0.35 -7.64
N ASN A 80 0.73 0.26 -7.32
CA ASN A 80 1.39 0.18 -6.02
C ASN A 80 1.08 1.44 -5.22
N PHE A 81 0.23 1.33 -4.21
CA PHE A 81 -0.15 2.44 -3.35
C PHE A 81 0.85 2.56 -2.20
N ARG A 82 1.47 3.72 -2.06
CA ARG A 82 2.44 4.05 -1.00
C ARG A 82 1.84 5.04 0.00
N PRO A 83 0.90 4.63 0.84
CA PRO A 83 0.39 5.50 1.88
C PRO A 83 1.52 5.87 2.86
N GLY A 84 1.44 7.09 3.38
CA GLY A 84 2.26 7.54 4.50
C GLY A 84 1.65 7.10 5.83
N VAL A 85 1.41 8.07 6.72
CA VAL A 85 0.67 7.81 7.95
C VAL A 85 -0.81 7.63 7.61
N ILE A 86 -1.36 6.46 7.97
CA ILE A 86 -2.79 6.20 7.78
C ILE A 86 -3.53 6.65 9.04
N LYS A 87 -4.43 7.63 8.91
CA LYS A 87 -5.29 8.07 10.00
C LYS A 87 -6.32 6.99 10.30
N PRO A 88 -6.37 6.45 11.53
CA PRO A 88 -7.36 5.44 11.89
C PRO A 88 -8.78 6.00 11.79
N THR A 89 -9.70 5.20 11.26
CA THR A 89 -11.13 5.51 11.30
C THR A 89 -11.67 5.36 12.72
N LYS A 90 -12.53 6.27 13.16
CA LYS A 90 -13.20 6.17 14.47
C LYS A 90 -13.97 4.85 14.57
N GLY A 91 -13.80 4.13 15.70
CA GLY A 91 -14.52 2.88 15.96
C GLY A 91 -13.78 1.60 15.57
N LEU A 92 -12.59 1.65 15.00
CA LEU A 92 -11.77 0.45 14.76
C LEU A 92 -11.30 -0.17 16.07
N LYS A 93 -11.57 -1.48 16.25
CA LYS A 93 -11.19 -2.24 17.45
C LYS A 93 -9.70 -2.60 17.50
N ASN A 94 -9.04 -2.76 16.35
CA ASN A 94 -7.67 -3.26 16.21
C ASN A 94 -6.66 -2.14 15.87
N ILE A 95 -6.74 -1.03 16.62
CA ILE A 95 -5.76 0.05 16.49
C ILE A 95 -4.51 -0.35 17.25
N LEU A 96 -3.34 -0.39 16.58
CA LEU A 96 -2.05 -0.62 17.24
C LEU A 96 -1.88 0.37 18.42
N PRO A 97 -1.37 -0.07 19.58
CA PRO A 97 -1.17 0.79 20.74
C PRO A 97 -0.39 2.08 20.43
N LEU A 98 0.54 2.00 19.46
CA LEU A 98 1.31 3.12 18.95
C LEU A 98 0.45 4.28 18.45
N TYR A 99 -0.69 3.99 17.80
CA TYR A 99 -1.61 5.03 17.31
C TYR A 99 -2.37 5.75 18.42
N LYS A 100 -2.61 5.07 19.57
CA LYS A 100 -3.19 5.71 20.75
C LYS A 100 -2.24 6.77 21.31
N TRP A 101 -0.93 6.49 21.29
CA TRP A 101 0.12 7.40 21.75
C TRP A 101 0.41 8.52 20.74
N MET A 102 0.33 8.24 19.46
CA MET A 102 0.57 9.22 18.38
C MET A 102 -0.64 10.12 18.09
N GLY A 103 -1.81 9.83 18.66
CA GLY A 103 -3.05 10.55 18.36
C GLY A 103 -2.96 12.06 18.58
N TRP A 104 -2.19 12.51 19.59
CA TRP A 104 -1.95 13.92 19.87
C TRP A 104 -0.96 14.59 18.90
N LEU A 105 -0.08 13.80 18.25
CA LEU A 105 0.87 14.29 17.24
C LEU A 105 0.26 14.40 15.84
N LEU A 106 -0.81 13.68 15.55
CA LEU A 106 -1.48 13.70 14.24
C LEU A 106 -1.89 15.11 13.80
N PRO A 107 -2.47 15.99 14.64
CA PRO A 107 -2.78 17.37 14.26
C PRO A 107 -1.53 18.17 13.88
N ILE A 108 -0.43 17.97 14.59
CA ILE A 108 0.85 18.67 14.37
C ILE A 108 1.45 18.18 13.02
N ILE A 109 1.48 16.87 12.80
CA ILE A 109 1.95 16.28 11.53
C ILE A 109 1.11 16.78 10.37
N ASN A 110 -0.21 16.84 10.54
CA ASN A 110 -1.12 17.33 9.51
C ASN A 110 -0.93 18.83 9.19
N THR A 111 -0.47 19.62 10.16
CA THR A 111 -0.17 21.04 9.97
C THR A 111 1.19 21.25 9.29
N ILE A 112 2.20 20.48 9.67
CA ILE A 112 3.59 20.63 9.16
C ILE A 112 3.77 19.89 7.81
N ALA A 113 3.09 18.75 7.64
CA ALA A 113 3.21 17.90 6.45
C ALA A 113 1.84 17.32 6.04
N PRO A 114 0.90 18.16 5.58
CA PRO A 114 -0.48 17.75 5.27
C PRO A 114 -0.54 16.66 4.18
N GLN A 115 0.49 16.58 3.34
CA GLN A 115 0.62 15.57 2.29
C GLN A 115 1.26 14.24 2.78
N SER A 116 1.38 14.04 4.09
CA SER A 116 1.95 12.80 4.66
C SER A 116 0.93 11.89 5.31
N VAL A 117 -0.30 12.36 5.47
CA VAL A 117 -1.40 11.65 6.14
C VAL A 117 -2.52 11.36 5.14
N VAL A 118 -2.99 10.13 5.11
CA VAL A 118 -4.16 9.70 4.34
C VAL A 118 -5.16 8.99 5.25
N THR A 119 -6.44 8.99 4.90
CA THR A 119 -7.45 8.17 5.56
C THR A 119 -7.61 6.83 4.85
N LEU A 120 -8.17 5.83 5.53
CA LEU A 120 -8.53 4.56 4.89
C LEU A 120 -9.53 4.75 3.76
N GLU A 121 -10.47 5.67 3.93
CA GLU A 121 -11.46 6.07 2.92
C GLU A 121 -10.77 6.60 1.65
N GLN A 122 -9.83 7.55 1.80
CA GLN A 122 -9.07 8.07 0.67
C GLN A 122 -8.28 6.99 -0.08
N ILE A 123 -7.71 6.02 0.65
CA ILE A 123 -7.02 4.89 0.00
C ILE A 123 -8.02 4.04 -0.79
N GLY A 124 -9.17 3.73 -0.20
CA GLY A 124 -10.24 2.95 -0.85
C GLY A 124 -10.77 3.63 -2.11
N ASP A 125 -11.13 4.91 -2.01
CA ASP A 125 -11.62 5.70 -3.13
C ASP A 125 -10.57 5.81 -4.24
N ALA A 126 -9.32 6.05 -3.88
CA ALA A 126 -8.22 6.09 -4.84
C ALA A 126 -8.03 4.75 -5.57
N MET A 127 -8.14 3.62 -4.86
CA MET A 127 -8.07 2.29 -5.46
C MET A 127 -9.23 2.06 -6.44
N ILE A 128 -10.45 2.40 -6.04
CA ILE A 128 -11.64 2.28 -6.90
C ILE A 128 -11.47 3.17 -8.14
N ASN A 129 -11.10 4.43 -7.97
CA ASN A 129 -10.91 5.35 -9.07
C ASN A 129 -9.77 4.95 -10.01
N ALA A 130 -8.66 4.41 -9.48
CA ALA A 130 -7.58 3.87 -10.30
C ALA A 130 -8.05 2.72 -11.20
N THR A 131 -8.94 1.86 -10.68
CA THR A 131 -9.43 0.70 -11.44
C THR A 131 -10.50 1.06 -12.48
N ILE A 132 -11.31 2.08 -12.22
CA ILE A 132 -12.41 2.50 -13.11
C ILE A 132 -11.92 3.49 -14.17
N LYS A 133 -11.19 4.52 -13.75
CA LYS A 133 -10.78 5.64 -14.62
C LYS A 133 -9.35 5.49 -15.14
N GLY A 134 -8.57 4.59 -14.55
CA GLY A 134 -7.14 4.48 -14.80
C GLY A 134 -6.35 5.61 -14.13
N TYR A 135 -5.03 5.43 -14.07
CA TYR A 135 -4.09 6.47 -13.64
C TYR A 135 -2.77 6.30 -14.39
N GLU A 136 -2.09 7.39 -14.71
CA GLU A 136 -0.86 7.36 -15.51
C GLU A 136 0.32 6.69 -14.78
N LYS A 137 0.39 6.89 -13.44
CA LYS A 137 1.47 6.36 -12.61
C LYS A 137 1.11 4.97 -12.09
N LYS A 138 2.11 4.08 -12.05
CA LYS A 138 1.99 2.74 -11.47
C LYS A 138 2.31 2.72 -9.97
N ILE A 139 3.11 3.68 -9.50
CA ILE A 139 3.45 3.88 -8.10
C ILE A 139 2.78 5.18 -7.67
N LEU A 140 1.87 5.07 -6.71
CA LEU A 140 1.07 6.18 -6.22
C LEU A 140 1.56 6.57 -4.83
N GLU A 141 2.22 7.72 -4.75
CA GLU A 141 2.61 8.33 -3.48
C GLU A 141 1.40 9.01 -2.81
N VAL A 142 1.57 9.46 -1.58
CA VAL A 142 0.50 10.09 -0.77
C VAL A 142 -0.27 11.16 -1.54
N LYS A 143 0.44 12.02 -2.28
CA LYS A 143 -0.16 13.08 -3.09
C LYS A 143 -1.08 12.52 -4.19
N ASP A 144 -0.62 11.50 -4.88
CA ASP A 144 -1.38 10.85 -5.96
C ASP A 144 -2.65 10.17 -5.39
N ILE A 145 -2.53 9.53 -4.21
CA ILE A 145 -3.66 8.90 -3.50
C ILE A 145 -4.71 9.96 -3.15
N ILE A 146 -4.30 11.08 -2.55
CA ILE A 146 -5.22 12.17 -2.18
C ILE A 146 -5.89 12.79 -3.40
N GLU A 147 -5.15 12.99 -4.49
CA GLU A 147 -5.70 13.52 -5.74
C GLU A 147 -6.72 12.56 -6.34
N LEU A 148 -6.34 11.30 -6.46
CA LEU A 148 -7.17 10.29 -7.09
C LEU A 148 -8.43 9.95 -6.27
N SER A 149 -8.37 10.08 -4.94
CA SER A 149 -9.55 9.89 -4.08
C SER A 149 -10.66 10.92 -4.30
N LYS A 150 -10.36 12.05 -4.94
CA LYS A 150 -11.32 13.16 -5.19
C LYS A 150 -11.97 13.08 -6.58
N ARG A 151 -11.57 12.15 -7.40
CA ARG A 151 -12.08 11.97 -8.78
C ARG A 151 -13.34 11.12 -8.78
#